data_3ee2640936246b6199f1971d718f2c1a
#
_entry.id   3ee2640936246b6199f1971d718f2c1a
#
_cell.length_a   1.000
_cell.length_b   1.000
_cell.length_c   1.000
_cell.angle_alpha   90.00
_cell.angle_beta   90.00
_cell.angle_gamma   90.00
#
_symmetry.space_group_name_H-M   'P 1'
#
loop_
_entity.id
_entity.type
_entity.pdbx_description
1 polymer ?
#
loop_
_entity_poly.entity_id
_entity_poly.type
_entity_poly.pdbx_seq_one_letter_code
_entity_poly.pdbx_strand_id
1 'polypeptide(L)'
;MDTLGQIIAIGGGGFGRNPKQNKIEKYILGQSSNKNPNIVFIPTASAEDKGYIVNFYSCFSKLQCKPSHLNFFQRTPRLDSIVNKADIIYVGGGNTKSMLAVWREWKLDELLKKAYQNGKILCGVSAGAIC
;
A
#
# COMPACT_ATOMS: atom_id res chain seq x y z
N MET A 1 0.15 18.28 -18.40
CA MET A 1 1.43 17.56 -18.32
C MET A 1 1.30 16.45 -17.28
N ASP A 2 1.54 15.22 -17.69
CA ASP A 2 1.41 14.09 -16.80
C ASP A 2 2.57 14.08 -15.81
N THR A 3 2.23 14.12 -14.53
CA THR A 3 3.22 14.05 -13.47
C THR A 3 3.36 12.58 -13.07
N LEU A 4 4.60 12.10 -13.06
CA LEU A 4 4.88 10.77 -12.52
C LEU A 4 4.56 10.72 -11.04
N GLY A 5 4.29 9.52 -10.55
CA GLY A 5 4.04 9.29 -9.14
C GLY A 5 5.30 9.44 -8.29
N GLN A 6 5.15 9.09 -7.04
CA GLN A 6 6.23 9.13 -6.05
C GLN A 6 6.38 7.74 -5.46
N ILE A 7 7.63 7.33 -5.26
CA ILE A 7 7.95 6.07 -4.57
C ILE A 7 8.59 6.41 -3.24
N ILE A 8 8.04 5.86 -2.16
CA ILE A 8 8.57 6.03 -0.81
C ILE A 8 9.00 4.66 -0.30
N ALA A 9 10.31 4.44 -0.22
CA ALA A 9 10.87 3.17 0.25
C ALA A 9 11.22 3.28 1.73
N ILE A 10 10.69 2.35 2.55
CA ILE A 10 10.88 2.34 3.99
C ILE A 10 11.72 1.12 4.35
N GLY A 11 12.91 1.35 4.94
CA GLY A 11 13.83 0.27 5.29
C GLY A 11 13.35 -0.59 6.44
N GLY A 12 12.53 -0.06 7.32
CA GLY A 12 11.97 -0.78 8.46
C GLY A 12 11.15 0.15 9.33
N GLY A 13 10.43 -0.40 10.28
CA GLY A 13 9.57 0.38 11.18
C GLY A 13 8.16 0.56 10.62
N GLY A 14 7.53 1.68 10.98
CA GLY A 14 6.16 1.96 10.58
C GLY A 14 5.11 1.26 11.44
N PHE A 15 3.86 1.33 11.03
CA PHE A 15 2.72 0.82 11.81
C PHE A 15 2.78 -0.68 12.07
N GLY A 16 3.44 -1.44 11.22
CA GLY A 16 3.57 -2.88 11.40
C GLY A 16 4.30 -3.26 12.68
N ARG A 17 5.26 -2.45 13.10
CA ARG A 17 6.00 -2.64 14.34
C ARG A 17 5.44 -1.83 15.50
N ASN A 18 4.99 -0.62 15.22
CA ASN A 18 4.47 0.26 16.25
C ASN A 18 3.30 1.08 15.71
N PRO A 19 2.05 0.56 15.83
CA PRO A 19 0.88 1.25 15.30
C PRO A 19 0.53 2.55 16.03
N LYS A 20 1.15 2.81 17.18
CA LYS A 20 0.93 4.05 17.94
C LYS A 20 1.80 5.20 17.45
N GLN A 21 2.97 4.90 16.86
CA GLN A 21 3.81 5.92 16.23
C GLN A 21 3.38 6.09 14.79
N ASN A 22 3.13 7.33 14.40
CA ASN A 22 2.54 7.63 13.09
C ASN A 22 3.31 8.70 12.29
N LYS A 23 4.59 8.90 12.60
CA LYS A 23 5.39 9.93 11.91
C LYS A 23 5.58 9.62 10.44
N ILE A 24 5.94 8.36 10.13
CA ILE A 24 6.12 7.91 8.75
C ILE A 24 4.79 7.99 8.01
N GLU A 25 3.72 7.54 8.64
CA GLU A 25 2.38 7.50 8.06
C GLU A 25 1.86 8.91 7.76
N LYS A 26 2.07 9.85 8.66
CA LYS A 26 1.71 11.26 8.43
C LYS A 26 2.50 11.86 7.28
N TYR A 27 3.79 11.54 7.18
CA TYR A 27 4.61 11.99 6.06
C TYR A 27 4.04 11.47 4.73
N ILE A 28 3.70 10.19 4.67
CA ILE A 28 3.12 9.56 3.47
C ILE A 28 1.83 10.27 3.07
N LEU A 29 0.91 10.47 4.01
CA LEU A 29 -0.35 11.14 3.72
C LEU A 29 -0.15 12.58 3.25
N GLY A 30 0.85 13.25 3.81
CA GLY A 30 1.19 14.63 3.44
C GLY A 30 1.71 14.79 2.02
N GLN A 31 2.14 13.70 1.37
CA GLN A 31 2.61 13.75 -0.01
C GLN A 31 1.46 13.78 -1.01
N SER A 32 0.25 13.43 -0.61
CA SER A 32 -0.91 13.47 -1.48
C SER A 32 -1.46 14.90 -1.61
N SER A 33 -1.87 15.26 -2.82
CA SER A 33 -2.58 16.52 -3.06
C SER A 33 -4.01 16.48 -2.53
N ASN A 34 -4.57 15.29 -2.35
CA ASN A 34 -5.88 15.09 -1.74
C ASN A 34 -5.75 15.16 -0.22
N LYS A 35 -6.54 16.02 0.42
CA LYS A 35 -6.50 16.19 1.88
C LYS A 35 -7.06 15.00 2.63
N ASN A 36 -7.88 14.17 1.98
CA ASN A 36 -8.46 12.95 2.57
C ASN A 36 -8.25 11.79 1.60
N PRO A 37 -6.98 11.36 1.39
CA PRO A 37 -6.65 10.41 0.33
C PRO A 37 -7.17 9.00 0.62
N ASN A 38 -7.47 8.28 -0.47
CA ASN A 38 -7.70 6.84 -0.40
C ASN A 38 -6.35 6.14 -0.31
N ILE A 39 -6.11 5.41 0.78
CA ILE A 39 -4.90 4.61 0.96
C ILE A 39 -5.28 3.13 0.99
N VAL A 40 -4.61 2.35 0.13
CA VAL A 40 -4.84 0.91 0.03
C VAL A 40 -3.62 0.17 0.52
N PHE A 41 -3.81 -0.71 1.50
CA PHE A 41 -2.76 -1.58 2.04
C PHE A 41 -2.78 -2.92 1.31
N ILE A 42 -1.62 -3.38 0.86
CA ILE A 42 -1.48 -4.67 0.18
C ILE A 42 -0.60 -5.58 1.05
N PRO A 43 -1.21 -6.46 1.86
CA PRO A 43 -0.46 -7.31 2.80
C PRO A 43 -0.06 -8.66 2.22
N THR A 44 0.14 -8.77 0.91
CA THR A 44 0.42 -10.05 0.26
C THR A 44 1.67 -10.73 0.80
N ALA A 45 2.75 -9.97 1.00
CA ALA A 45 4.05 -10.53 1.40
C ALA A 45 4.01 -11.21 2.76
N SER A 46 3.09 -10.83 3.65
CA SER A 46 2.88 -11.46 4.96
C SER A 46 1.81 -12.54 4.93
N ALA A 47 1.42 -13.00 3.74
CA ALA A 47 0.31 -13.95 3.54
C ALA A 47 -1.01 -13.40 4.09
N GLU A 48 -1.21 -12.09 3.95
CA GLU A 48 -2.41 -11.40 4.43
C GLU A 48 -2.63 -11.55 5.94
N ASP A 49 -1.53 -11.41 6.68
CA ASP A 49 -1.54 -11.55 8.14
C ASP A 49 -2.58 -10.62 8.78
N LYS A 50 -3.47 -11.20 9.56
CA LYS A 50 -4.58 -10.44 10.18
C LYS A 50 -4.09 -9.40 11.18
N GLY A 51 -3.06 -9.72 11.96
CA GLY A 51 -2.48 -8.77 12.90
C GLY A 51 -1.90 -7.55 12.21
N TYR A 52 -1.25 -7.76 11.08
CA TYR A 52 -0.69 -6.67 10.29
C TYR A 52 -1.82 -5.78 9.72
N ILE A 53 -2.89 -6.39 9.23
CA ILE A 53 -4.06 -5.65 8.73
C ILE A 53 -4.71 -4.83 9.86
N VAL A 54 -4.86 -5.42 11.04
CA VAL A 54 -5.39 -4.71 12.21
C VAL A 54 -4.51 -3.52 12.57
N ASN A 55 -3.18 -3.69 12.57
CA ASN A 55 -2.24 -2.60 12.86
C ASN A 55 -2.37 -1.48 11.83
N PHE A 56 -2.59 -1.82 10.57
CA PHE A 56 -2.82 -0.82 9.52
C PHE A 56 -4.03 0.04 9.87
N TYR A 57 -5.17 -0.56 10.15
CA TYR A 57 -6.38 0.19 10.49
C TYR A 57 -6.25 0.92 11.83
N SER A 58 -5.56 0.34 12.81
CA SER A 58 -5.32 1.01 14.10
C SER A 58 -4.55 2.32 13.91
N CYS A 59 -3.63 2.35 12.98
CA CYS A 59 -2.87 3.55 12.68
C CYS A 59 -3.67 4.54 11.82
N PHE A 60 -4.12 4.09 10.65
CA PHE A 60 -4.67 4.99 9.64
C PHE A 60 -6.10 5.44 9.90
N SER A 61 -6.89 4.69 10.68
CA SER A 61 -8.25 5.13 11.04
C SER A 61 -8.26 6.39 11.90
N LYS A 62 -7.13 6.69 12.54
CA LYS A 62 -6.99 7.91 13.38
C LYS A 62 -6.45 9.10 12.60
N LEU A 63 -6.08 8.89 11.35
CA LEU A 63 -5.51 9.92 10.50
C LEU A 63 -6.52 10.35 9.44
N GLN A 64 -6.26 11.47 8.80
CA GLN A 64 -7.17 12.01 7.79
C GLN A 64 -6.95 11.31 6.46
N CYS A 65 -7.62 10.18 6.27
CA CYS A 65 -7.56 9.38 5.06
C CYS A 65 -8.73 8.39 5.03
N LYS A 66 -8.88 7.72 3.90
CA LYS A 66 -9.87 6.64 3.72
C LYS A 66 -9.09 5.34 3.54
N PRO A 67 -8.85 4.57 4.62
CA PRO A 67 -8.08 3.34 4.54
C PRO A 67 -8.91 2.17 4.02
N SER A 68 -8.26 1.32 3.23
CA SER A 68 -8.79 0.03 2.80
C SER A 68 -7.63 -0.91 2.55
N HIS A 69 -7.91 -2.19 2.32
CA HIS A 69 -6.86 -3.17 2.02
C HIS A 69 -7.30 -4.10 0.91
N LEU A 70 -6.32 -4.73 0.27
CA LEU A 70 -6.53 -5.63 -0.86
C LEU A 70 -6.04 -7.02 -0.49
N ASN A 71 -6.94 -8.00 -0.53
CA ASN A 71 -6.63 -9.40 -0.33
C ASN A 71 -6.82 -10.18 -1.63
N PHE A 72 -5.95 -11.18 -1.86
CA PHE A 72 -6.03 -12.06 -3.03
C PHE A 72 -6.63 -13.43 -2.69
N PHE A 73 -6.60 -13.83 -1.43
CA PHE A 73 -6.94 -15.20 -1.01
C PHE A 73 -8.34 -15.33 -0.45
N GLN A 74 -9.15 -14.30 -0.64
CA GLN A 74 -10.58 -14.32 -0.34
C GLN A 74 -11.34 -14.09 -1.63
N ARG A 75 -12.51 -13.45 -1.55
CA ARG A 75 -13.27 -13.15 -2.75
C ARG A 75 -12.46 -12.21 -3.66
N THR A 76 -12.39 -12.56 -4.94
CA THR A 76 -11.64 -11.78 -5.93
C THR A 76 -12.16 -10.36 -6.05
N PRO A 77 -11.31 -9.36 -5.76
CA PRO A 77 -11.70 -7.96 -5.94
C PRO A 77 -11.51 -7.52 -7.38
N ARG A 78 -12.09 -6.38 -7.73
CA ARG A 78 -11.81 -5.70 -8.98
C ARG A 78 -10.55 -4.87 -8.81
N LEU A 79 -9.41 -5.45 -9.21
CA LEU A 79 -8.10 -4.84 -8.99
C LEU A 79 -7.95 -3.49 -9.69
N ASP A 80 -8.40 -3.41 -10.93
CA ASP A 80 -8.32 -2.17 -11.72
C ASP A 80 -9.06 -1.02 -11.03
N SER A 81 -10.25 -1.27 -10.55
CA SER A 81 -11.06 -0.27 -9.85
C SER A 81 -10.40 0.18 -8.54
N ILE A 82 -9.88 -0.78 -7.76
CA ILE A 82 -9.23 -0.48 -6.47
C ILE A 82 -8.00 0.37 -6.69
N VAL A 83 -7.14 0.00 -7.64
CA VAL A 83 -5.92 0.74 -7.94
C VAL A 83 -6.23 2.13 -8.50
N ASN A 84 -7.22 2.23 -9.38
CA ASN A 84 -7.58 3.52 -9.97
C ASN A 84 -8.14 4.51 -8.95
N LYS A 85 -8.86 4.04 -7.94
CA LYS A 85 -9.42 4.90 -6.89
C LYS A 85 -8.41 5.26 -5.82
N ALA A 86 -7.32 4.52 -5.71
CA ALA A 86 -6.30 4.77 -4.70
C ALA A 86 -5.51 6.04 -5.04
N ASP A 87 -5.23 6.84 -4.02
CA ASP A 87 -4.26 7.93 -4.10
C ASP A 87 -2.88 7.44 -3.65
N ILE A 88 -2.87 6.55 -2.67
CA ILE A 88 -1.66 5.99 -2.07
C ILE A 88 -1.82 4.47 -2.00
N ILE A 89 -0.78 3.75 -2.40
CA ILE A 89 -0.74 2.29 -2.30
C ILE A 89 0.44 1.92 -1.40
N TYR A 90 0.14 1.24 -0.28
CA TYR A 90 1.13 0.84 0.71
C TYR A 90 1.34 -0.67 0.66
N VAL A 91 2.57 -1.08 0.33
CA VAL A 91 2.93 -2.49 0.22
C VAL A 91 3.64 -2.93 1.50
N GLY A 92 3.07 -3.92 2.17
CA GLY A 92 3.62 -4.44 3.41
C GLY A 92 4.83 -5.35 3.20
N GLY A 93 5.59 -5.56 4.28
CA GLY A 93 6.75 -6.44 4.28
C GLY A 93 6.39 -7.90 4.44
N GLY A 94 7.36 -8.77 4.17
CA GLY A 94 7.23 -10.22 4.29
C GLY A 94 8.05 -10.96 3.24
N ASN A 95 7.45 -11.92 2.56
CA ASN A 95 8.13 -12.74 1.56
C ASN A 95 7.98 -12.14 0.16
N THR A 96 9.05 -11.56 -0.35
CA THR A 96 9.05 -10.88 -1.65
C THR A 96 8.75 -11.83 -2.80
N LYS A 97 9.36 -13.02 -2.79
CA LYS A 97 9.20 -13.99 -3.89
C LYS A 97 7.75 -14.45 -4.02
N SER A 98 7.14 -14.80 -2.90
CA SER A 98 5.74 -15.24 -2.89
C SER A 98 4.80 -14.11 -3.29
N MET A 99 5.05 -12.91 -2.81
CA MET A 99 4.28 -11.73 -3.16
C MET A 99 4.30 -11.48 -4.67
N LEU A 100 5.49 -11.48 -5.27
CA LEU A 100 5.63 -11.22 -6.71
C LEU A 100 4.99 -12.32 -7.54
N ALA A 101 5.05 -13.58 -7.10
CA ALA A 101 4.37 -14.67 -7.79
C ALA A 101 2.86 -14.47 -7.84
N VAL A 102 2.26 -14.11 -6.70
CA VAL A 102 0.82 -13.81 -6.62
C VAL A 102 0.49 -12.59 -7.49
N TRP A 103 1.25 -11.53 -7.37
CA TRP A 103 0.99 -10.31 -8.13
C TRP A 103 1.06 -10.54 -9.65
N ARG A 104 2.04 -11.32 -10.11
CA ARG A 104 2.18 -11.60 -11.55
C ARG A 104 1.02 -12.41 -12.08
N GLU A 105 0.54 -13.37 -11.30
CA GLU A 105 -0.62 -14.16 -11.68
C GLU A 105 -1.86 -13.30 -11.81
N TRP A 106 -2.06 -12.33 -10.92
CA TRP A 106 -3.19 -11.41 -10.93
C TRP A 106 -2.93 -10.16 -11.77
N LYS A 107 -1.71 -9.98 -12.29
CA LYS A 107 -1.28 -8.80 -13.05
C LYS A 107 -1.35 -7.50 -12.25
N LEU A 108 -1.22 -7.59 -10.93
CA LEU A 108 -1.18 -6.41 -10.08
C LEU A 108 0.09 -5.59 -10.34
N ASP A 109 1.21 -6.24 -10.63
CA ASP A 109 2.47 -5.57 -10.96
C ASP A 109 2.29 -4.59 -12.12
N GLU A 110 1.55 -4.97 -13.14
CA GLU A 110 1.26 -4.10 -14.29
C GLU A 110 0.40 -2.90 -13.87
N LEU A 111 -0.60 -3.13 -13.02
CA LEU A 111 -1.48 -2.08 -12.52
C LEU A 111 -0.73 -1.08 -11.64
N LEU A 112 0.20 -1.55 -10.82
CA LEU A 112 1.01 -0.67 -9.98
C LEU A 112 1.94 0.21 -10.82
N LYS A 113 2.51 -0.35 -11.89
CA LYS A 113 3.32 0.42 -12.82
C LYS A 113 2.50 1.55 -13.47
N LYS A 114 1.30 1.24 -13.91
CA LYS A 114 0.39 2.24 -14.46
C LYS A 114 0.00 3.29 -13.42
N ALA A 115 -0.22 2.87 -12.18
CA ALA A 115 -0.55 3.78 -11.08
C ALA A 115 0.57 4.81 -10.88
N TYR A 116 1.82 4.35 -10.88
CA TYR A 116 2.98 5.24 -10.80
C TYR A 116 3.00 6.23 -11.96
N GLN A 117 2.79 5.74 -13.17
CA GLN A 117 2.77 6.58 -14.38
C GLN A 117 1.64 7.62 -14.35
N ASN A 118 0.56 7.33 -13.62
CA ASN A 118 -0.61 8.19 -13.48
C ASN A 118 -0.54 9.10 -12.25
N GLY A 119 0.63 9.23 -11.63
CA GLY A 119 0.85 10.20 -10.55
C GLY A 119 0.50 9.72 -9.15
N LYS A 120 0.24 8.44 -8.96
CA LYS A 120 -0.09 7.90 -7.63
C LYS A 120 1.16 7.69 -6.79
N ILE A 121 0.97 7.61 -5.47
CA ILE A 121 2.05 7.41 -4.51
C ILE A 121 2.13 5.92 -4.18
N LEU A 122 3.29 5.33 -4.42
CA LEU A 122 3.58 3.95 -4.04
C LEU A 122 4.56 3.97 -2.88
N CYS A 123 4.22 3.33 -1.77
CA CYS A 123 5.14 3.19 -0.66
C CYS A 123 5.23 1.74 -0.23
N GLY A 124 6.36 1.36 0.33
CA GLY A 124 6.59 -0.01 0.74
C GLY A 124 7.65 -0.10 1.81
N VAL A 125 7.49 -1.09 2.69
CA VAL A 125 8.42 -1.35 3.79
C VAL A 125 9.04 -2.73 3.61
N SER A 126 10.36 -2.84 3.83
CA SER A 126 11.10 -4.10 3.74
C SER A 126 10.89 -4.78 2.37
N ALA A 127 10.21 -5.93 2.31
CA ALA A 127 9.87 -6.61 1.05
C ALA A 127 9.13 -5.68 0.08
N GLY A 128 8.24 -4.84 0.59
CA GLY A 128 7.53 -3.85 -0.20
C GLY A 128 8.44 -2.78 -0.78
N ALA A 129 9.55 -2.48 -0.11
CA ALA A 129 10.52 -1.48 -0.58
C ALA A 129 11.39 -2.00 -1.73
N ILE A 130 11.56 -3.31 -1.87
CA ILE A 130 12.44 -3.92 -2.87
C ILE A 130 11.70 -4.52 -4.06
N CYS A 131 10.38 -4.53 -4.05
CA CYS A 131 9.61 -4.99 -5.19
C CYS A 131 9.52 -3.86 -6.25
#